data_9d9336413f615ded6e133ba2e19c6952
#
_entry.id   9d9336413f615ded6e133ba2e19c6952
#
_cell.length_a   1.000
_cell.length_b   1.000
_cell.length_c   1.000
_cell.angle_alpha   90.00
_cell.angle_beta   90.00
_cell.angle_gamma   90.00
#
_symmetry.space_group_name_H-M   'P 1'
#
loop_
_entity.id
_entity.type
_entity.pdbx_description
1 polymer ?
#
loop_
_entity_poly.entity_id
_entity_poly.type
_entity_poly.pdbx_seq_one_letter_code
_entity_poly.pdbx_strand_id
1 'polypeptide(L)' 'MDTAPALYRIRINGHLGATMLSAFPVLTPQRDGANTVLTGLLDRSALYGVLAEIDALGLDLLEVRQITACP' A
#
# COMPACT_ATOMS: atom_id res chain seq x y z
N MET A 1 -0.68 12.91 20.21
CA MET A 1 -0.09 12.11 19.14
C MET A 1 -1.15 11.21 18.54
N ASP A 2 -1.41 11.39 17.31
CA ASP A 2 -2.47 10.63 16.66
C ASP A 2 -1.91 9.37 16.01
N THR A 3 -2.34 8.22 16.52
CA THR A 3 -1.93 6.93 15.96
C THR A 3 -3.09 6.22 15.29
N ALA A 4 -4.19 6.90 15.09
CA ALA A 4 -5.35 6.28 14.46
C ALA A 4 -5.01 5.89 13.03
N PRO A 5 -5.48 4.72 12.57
CA PRO A 5 -5.24 4.33 11.18
C PRO A 5 -5.97 5.25 10.23
N ALA A 6 -5.38 5.40 9.05
CA ALA A 6 -6.00 6.14 7.96
C ALA A 6 -6.03 5.25 6.73
N LEU A 7 -6.92 5.56 5.81
CA LEU A 7 -7.00 4.81 4.57
C LEU A 7 -5.93 5.31 3.62
N TYR A 8 -5.08 4.40 3.16
CA TYR A 8 -4.01 4.71 2.23
C TYR A 8 -4.22 3.98 0.93
N ARG A 9 -3.80 4.63 -0.15
CA ARG A 9 -3.73 4.03 -1.47
C ARG A 9 -2.29 4.09 -1.93
N ILE A 10 -1.73 2.92 -2.27
CA ILE A 10 -0.33 2.80 -2.68
C ILE A 10 -0.32 2.24 -4.09
N ARG A 11 0.28 2.97 -5.02
CA ARG A 11 0.35 2.56 -6.42
C ARG A 11 1.76 2.06 -6.72
N ILE A 12 1.83 0.87 -7.30
CA ILE A 12 3.08 0.21 -7.63
C ILE A 12 3.08 -0.14 -9.10
N ASN A 13 4.20 0.06 -9.77
CA ASN A 13 4.34 -0.26 -11.17
C ASN A 13 4.29 -1.78 -11.38
N GLY A 14 3.52 -2.20 -12.38
CA GLY A 14 3.44 -3.61 -12.73
C GLY A 14 2.38 -4.37 -11.95
N HIS A 15 2.22 -5.63 -12.32
CA HIS A 15 1.26 -6.50 -11.66
C HIS A 15 2.00 -7.40 -10.68
N LEU A 16 1.50 -7.48 -9.46
CA LEU A 16 2.08 -8.32 -8.43
C LEU A 16 1.40 -9.68 -8.44
N GLY A 17 2.20 -10.73 -8.37
CA GLY A 17 1.66 -12.08 -8.25
C GLY A 17 1.17 -12.36 -6.83
N ALA A 18 0.49 -13.48 -6.67
CA ALA A 18 -0.08 -13.86 -5.39
C ALA A 18 0.97 -13.96 -4.28
N THR A 19 2.15 -14.45 -4.62
CA THR A 19 3.23 -14.57 -3.64
C THR A 19 3.66 -13.22 -3.10
N MET A 20 3.80 -12.23 -3.97
CA MET A 20 4.14 -10.87 -3.56
C MET A 20 3.03 -10.26 -2.73
N LEU A 21 1.78 -10.45 -3.17
CA LEU A 21 0.64 -9.87 -2.47
C LEU A 21 0.48 -10.44 -1.07
N SER A 22 0.94 -11.64 -0.83
CA SER A 22 0.85 -12.24 0.49
C SER A 22 1.71 -11.52 1.52
N ALA A 23 2.64 -10.68 1.08
CA ALA A 23 3.43 -9.85 1.99
C ALA A 23 2.61 -8.68 2.57
N PHE A 24 1.44 -8.41 2.00
CA PHE A 24 0.61 -7.27 2.39
C PHE A 24 -0.81 -7.73 2.73
N PRO A 25 -0.97 -8.57 3.76
CA PRO A 25 -2.27 -9.19 4.04
C PRO A 25 -3.34 -8.21 4.46
N VAL A 26 -2.96 -7.05 5.00
CA VAL A 26 -3.93 -6.04 5.44
C VAL A 26 -4.35 -5.11 4.33
N LEU A 27 -3.76 -5.23 3.15
CA LEU A 27 -4.07 -4.37 2.01
C LEU A 27 -4.87 -5.15 0.98
N THR A 28 -5.77 -4.43 0.30
CA THR A 28 -6.59 -5.01 -0.75
C THR A 28 -5.97 -4.65 -2.09
N PRO A 29 -5.52 -5.63 -2.88
CA PRO A 29 -4.92 -5.35 -4.17
C PRO A 29 -5.98 -5.13 -5.23
N GLN A 30 -5.65 -4.26 -6.19
CA GLN A 30 -6.52 -3.99 -7.31
C GLN A 30 -5.67 -3.64 -8.51
N ARG A 31 -6.03 -4.13 -9.67
CA ARG A 31 -5.34 -3.76 -10.90
C ARG A 31 -5.79 -2.39 -11.37
N ASP A 32 -4.84 -1.63 -11.87
CA ASP A 32 -5.10 -0.31 -12.43
C ASP A 32 -4.26 -0.19 -13.70
N GLY A 33 -4.80 -0.62 -14.82
CA GLY A 33 -4.04 -0.66 -16.06
C GLY A 33 -2.85 -1.59 -15.92
N ALA A 34 -1.65 -1.07 -16.14
CA ALA A 34 -0.43 -1.82 -16.00
C ALA A 34 0.10 -1.85 -14.57
N ASN A 35 -0.60 -1.21 -13.64
CA ASN A 35 -0.13 -1.03 -12.28
C ASN A 35 -0.96 -1.84 -11.29
N THR A 36 -0.49 -1.89 -10.05
CA THR A 36 -1.22 -2.47 -8.94
C THR A 36 -1.45 -1.39 -7.90
N VAL A 37 -2.66 -1.33 -7.38
CA VAL A 37 -3.03 -0.41 -6.32
C VAL A 37 -3.36 -1.23 -5.08
N LEU A 38 -2.71 -0.88 -3.97
CA LEU A 38 -2.97 -1.51 -2.68
C LEU A 38 -3.68 -0.50 -1.79
N THR A 39 -4.81 -0.89 -1.21
CA THR A 39 -5.61 0.01 -0.40
C THR A 39 -5.89 -0.64 0.95
N GLY A 40 -5.80 0.13 2.00
CA GLY A 40 -6.12 -0.37 3.33
C GLY A 40 -5.93 0.65 4.42
N LEU A 41 -6.39 0.29 5.61
CA LEU A 41 -6.23 1.13 6.79
C LEU A 41 -4.90 0.83 7.44
N LEU A 42 -4.08 1.87 7.57
CA LEU A 42 -2.74 1.73 8.14
C LEU A 42 -2.51 2.86 9.13
N ASP A 43 -1.96 2.53 10.29
CA ASP A 43 -1.40 3.57 11.15
C ASP A 43 -0.01 3.92 10.63
N ARG A 44 0.64 4.88 11.26
CA ARG A 44 1.94 5.35 10.79
C ARG A 44 2.98 4.24 10.75
N SER A 45 3.02 3.45 11.80
CA SER A 45 4.00 2.37 11.91
C SER A 45 3.77 1.32 10.83
N ALA A 46 2.51 0.94 10.61
CA ALA A 46 2.17 -0.02 9.58
C ALA A 46 2.47 0.52 8.18
N LEU A 47 2.24 1.82 7.96
CA LEU A 47 2.56 2.43 6.69
C LEU A 47 4.05 2.34 6.40
N TYR A 48 4.88 2.69 7.37
CA TYR A 48 6.33 2.60 7.17
C TYR A 48 6.77 1.17 6.97
N GLY A 49 6.15 0.22 7.66
CA GLY A 49 6.43 -1.20 7.45
C GLY A 49 6.12 -1.65 6.04
N VAL A 50 4.98 -1.22 5.50
CA VAL A 50 4.60 -1.54 4.13
C VAL A 50 5.58 -0.93 3.14
N LEU A 51 5.96 0.33 3.34
CA LEU A 51 6.90 0.98 2.44
C LEU A 51 8.27 0.32 2.48
N ALA A 52 8.72 -0.11 3.66
CA ALA A 52 9.98 -0.83 3.79
C ALA A 52 9.93 -2.17 3.07
N GLU A 53 8.79 -2.85 3.15
CA GLU A 53 8.61 -4.13 2.48
C GLU A 53 8.63 -3.95 0.96
N ILE A 54 7.97 -2.92 0.46
CA ILE A 54 7.97 -2.59 -0.97
C ILE A 54 9.40 -2.38 -1.45
N ASP A 55 10.18 -1.65 -0.69
CA ASP A 55 11.56 -1.39 -1.02
C ASP A 55 12.40 -2.67 -0.98
N ALA A 56 12.18 -3.48 0.05
CA ALA A 56 12.94 -4.74 0.22
C ALA A 56 12.65 -5.73 -0.90
N LEU A 57 11.44 -5.72 -1.43
CA LEU A 57 11.06 -6.60 -2.54
C LEU A 57 11.49 -6.07 -3.89
N GLY A 58 12.06 -4.86 -3.94
CA GLY A 58 12.51 -4.27 -5.19
C GLY A 58 11.36 -3.78 -6.06
N LEU A 59 10.21 -3.51 -5.48
CA LEU A 59 9.07 -3.02 -6.22
C LEU A 59 9.21 -1.53 -6.50
N ASP A 60 8.60 -1.10 -7.60
CA ASP A 60 8.70 0.28 -8.06
C ASP A 60 7.50 1.07 -7.55
N LEU A 61 7.70 1.81 -6.49
CA LEU A 61 6.65 2.61 -5.86
C LEU A 61 6.40 3.86 -6.68
N LEU A 62 5.15 4.04 -7.10
CA LEU A 62 4.77 5.19 -7.92
C LEU A 62 4.12 6.30 -7.11
N GLU A 63 3.27 5.94 -6.14
CA GLU A 63 2.52 6.93 -5.40
C GLU A 63 2.05 6.36 -4.06
N VAL A 64 2.07 7.20 -3.04
CA VAL A 64 1.43 6.92 -1.76
C VAL A 64 0.49 8.06 -1.47
N ARG A 65 -0.79 7.76 -1.28
CA ARG A 65 -1.78 8.78 -1.01
C ARG A 65 -2.61 8.40 0.19
N GLN A 66 -2.77 9.34 1.10
CA GLN A 66 -3.72 9.17 2.19
C GLN A 66 -5.09 9.60 1.70
N ILE A 67 -6.04 8.67 1.76
CA ILE A 67 -7.42 8.96 1.39
C ILE A 67 -8.16 9.21 2.68
N THR A 68 -8.50 10.46 2.90
CA THR A 68 -9.18 10.83 4.13
C THR A 68 -10.62 11.07 3.83
N ALA A 69 -11.46 10.39 4.55
CA ALA A 69 -12.89 10.64 4.43
C ALA A 69 -13.29 11.87 5.21
N CYS A 70 -12.37 12.59 5.67
CA CYS A 70 -12.62 13.69 6.55
C CYS A 70 -13.56 14.68 5.98
N PRO A 71 -14.37 15.15 6.73
CA PRO A 71 -15.27 16.25 6.43
C PRO A 71 -14.56 17.54 6.42
#